data_db120b763d73b374407351a9f7be3235
#
_entry.id   db120b763d73b374407351a9f7be3235
#
_cell.length_a   1.000
_cell.length_b   1.000
_cell.length_c   1.000
_cell.angle_alpha   90.00
_cell.angle_beta   90.00
_cell.angle_gamma   90.00
#
_symmetry.space_group_name_H-M   'P 1'
#
loop_
_entity.id
_entity.type
_entity.pdbx_description
1 polymer ?
#
loop_
_entity_poly.entity_id
_entity_poly.type
_entity_poly.pdbx_seq_one_letter_code
_entity_poly.pdbx_strand_id
1 'polypeptide(L)'
;MLQTDVLIIGAGAVGCAIARELTKYQLQVLVVDKNEDVGGDASKSNSAIIHTGYDAPPGTLESQLVVAANPMYEKLTQELDVPYKKVGAILPAITDEQFEMLPALKEKAFKNRVYDVEYLTGEQLLAMEPNLNPEVKAGLYIPRENIIDPFLLVVAYAENAHQNGARFLLGTKVTGIRVEDGKVVAAQTTAGEIKATYIVNAAGLYCDEIAAMVGKNDYYV
;
A
#
# COMPACT_ATOMS: atom_id res chain seq x y z
N MET A 1 22.48 17.44 -16.71
CA MET A 1 21.30 17.76 -15.91
C MET A 1 20.20 16.81 -16.34
N LEU A 2 19.63 16.03 -15.42
CA LEU A 2 18.52 15.13 -15.72
C LEU A 2 17.22 15.93 -15.85
N GLN A 3 16.35 15.48 -16.77
CA GLN A 3 15.01 16.03 -16.97
C GLN A 3 14.02 14.90 -17.14
N THR A 4 12.80 15.09 -16.63
CA THR A 4 11.69 14.14 -16.72
C THR A 4 10.35 14.88 -16.70
N ASP A 5 9.28 14.26 -17.18
CA ASP A 5 7.94 14.83 -17.04
C ASP A 5 7.44 14.63 -15.61
N VAL A 6 7.60 13.42 -15.06
CA VAL A 6 7.17 13.09 -13.71
C VAL A 6 8.35 12.50 -12.93
N LEU A 7 8.67 13.13 -11.80
CA LEU A 7 9.59 12.62 -10.79
C LEU A 7 8.78 12.03 -9.64
N ILE A 8 9.02 10.75 -9.32
CA ILE A 8 8.42 10.08 -8.17
C ILE A 8 9.49 9.92 -7.09
N ILE A 9 9.21 10.41 -5.90
CA ILE A 9 10.08 10.30 -4.72
C ILE A 9 9.61 9.15 -3.86
N GLY A 10 10.39 8.08 -3.82
CA GLY A 10 10.09 6.83 -3.12
C GLY A 10 9.81 5.66 -4.06
N ALA A 11 10.60 4.60 -3.96
CA ALA A 11 10.46 3.33 -4.69
C ALA A 11 9.82 2.23 -3.81
N GLY A 12 8.92 2.61 -2.91
CA GLY A 12 8.03 1.70 -2.21
C GLY A 12 6.85 1.22 -3.07
N ALA A 13 5.95 0.43 -2.51
CA ALA A 13 4.79 -0.12 -3.22
C ALA A 13 3.96 0.97 -3.93
N VAL A 14 3.72 2.10 -3.28
CA VAL A 14 2.93 3.21 -3.83
C VAL A 14 3.67 3.87 -5.00
N GLY A 15 4.95 4.21 -4.84
CA GLY A 15 5.73 4.87 -5.90
C GLY A 15 5.92 3.97 -7.11
N CYS A 16 6.22 2.68 -6.91
CA CYS A 16 6.36 1.71 -8.00
C CYS A 16 5.02 1.45 -8.72
N ALA A 17 3.90 1.37 -7.99
CA ALA A 17 2.57 1.25 -8.59
C ALA A 17 2.21 2.47 -9.44
N ILE A 18 2.48 3.70 -8.94
CA ILE A 18 2.28 4.94 -9.70
C ILE A 18 3.16 4.96 -10.96
N ALA A 19 4.43 4.58 -10.82
CA ALA A 19 5.34 4.49 -11.97
C ALA A 19 4.78 3.55 -13.04
N ARG A 20 4.35 2.34 -12.66
CA ARG A 20 3.72 1.38 -13.56
C ARG A 20 2.50 1.97 -14.27
N GLU A 21 1.60 2.63 -13.56
CA GLU A 21 0.42 3.23 -14.17
C GLU A 21 0.77 4.37 -15.14
N LEU A 22 1.75 5.20 -14.80
CA LEU A 22 2.18 6.32 -15.64
C LEU A 22 2.89 5.87 -16.93
N THR A 23 3.55 4.71 -16.93
CA THR A 23 4.17 4.17 -18.16
C THR A 23 3.17 3.71 -19.21
N LYS A 24 1.87 3.67 -18.92
CA LYS A 24 0.81 3.48 -19.93
C LYS A 24 0.62 4.71 -20.81
N TYR A 25 1.24 5.83 -20.48
CA TYR A 25 1.15 7.10 -21.19
C TYR A 25 2.51 7.48 -21.79
N GLN A 26 2.52 8.38 -22.75
CA GLN A 26 3.76 8.90 -23.37
C GLN A 26 4.41 9.95 -22.43
N LEU A 27 4.88 9.51 -21.26
CA LEU A 27 5.52 10.33 -20.23
C LEU A 27 6.91 9.78 -19.92
N GLN A 28 7.86 10.69 -19.72
CA GLN A 28 9.13 10.34 -19.11
C GLN A 28 8.96 10.26 -17.60
N VAL A 29 9.03 9.05 -17.04
CA VAL A 29 8.89 8.79 -15.61
C VAL A 29 10.24 8.44 -15.01
N LEU A 30 10.59 9.12 -13.92
CA LEU A 30 11.80 8.84 -13.14
C LEU A 30 11.41 8.64 -11.69
N VAL A 31 11.85 7.52 -11.12
CA VAL A 31 11.70 7.21 -9.69
C VAL A 31 13.06 7.39 -9.02
N VAL A 32 13.07 8.06 -7.86
CA VAL A 32 14.27 8.17 -7.01
C VAL A 32 13.99 7.59 -5.64
N ASP A 33 14.93 6.88 -5.07
CA ASP A 33 14.87 6.40 -3.68
C ASP A 33 16.24 6.52 -2.99
N LYS A 34 16.21 6.84 -1.70
CA LYS A 34 17.41 6.92 -0.86
C LYS A 34 18.08 5.56 -0.65
N ASN A 35 17.32 4.48 -0.69
CA ASN A 35 17.78 3.11 -0.54
C ASN A 35 18.35 2.57 -1.86
N GLU A 36 19.23 1.58 -1.75
CA GLU A 36 19.89 0.94 -2.90
C GLU A 36 19.00 -0.10 -3.60
N ASP A 37 17.82 -0.38 -3.03
CA ASP A 37 16.84 -1.31 -3.59
C ASP A 37 15.41 -0.78 -3.42
N VAL A 38 14.48 -1.31 -4.23
CA VAL A 38 13.06 -0.98 -4.13
C VAL A 38 12.42 -1.60 -2.88
N GLY A 39 11.44 -0.93 -2.32
CA GLY A 39 10.68 -1.44 -1.17
C GLY A 39 11.48 -1.56 0.13
N GLY A 40 12.58 -0.83 0.30
CA GLY A 40 13.52 -0.95 1.42
C GLY A 40 12.95 -0.73 2.83
N ASP A 41 11.82 -0.03 2.94
CA ASP A 41 11.18 0.31 4.22
C ASP A 41 9.86 -0.48 4.43
N ALA A 42 8.77 0.17 4.80
CA ALA A 42 7.48 -0.44 5.17
C ALA A 42 6.89 -1.41 4.12
N SER A 43 7.21 -1.23 2.84
CA SER A 43 6.66 -2.06 1.77
C SER A 43 7.11 -3.52 1.80
N LYS A 44 8.23 -3.82 2.46
CA LYS A 44 8.73 -5.18 2.71
C LYS A 44 8.58 -5.60 4.17
N SER A 45 8.17 -4.71 5.08
CA SER A 45 8.04 -4.95 6.52
C SER A 45 6.58 -4.80 6.93
N ASN A 46 5.73 -5.73 6.50
CA ASN A 46 4.30 -5.73 6.76
C ASN A 46 3.75 -7.17 6.91
N SER A 47 2.47 -7.29 7.22
CA SER A 47 1.79 -8.57 7.46
C SER A 47 1.43 -9.35 6.18
N ALA A 48 1.69 -8.79 5.00
CA ALA A 48 1.36 -9.39 3.71
C ALA A 48 -0.15 -9.61 3.44
N ILE A 49 -1.02 -8.98 4.20
CA ILE A 49 -2.47 -9.13 4.09
C ILE A 49 -3.01 -8.13 3.07
N ILE A 50 -3.82 -8.62 2.14
CA ILE A 50 -4.65 -7.81 1.25
C ILE A 50 -5.97 -7.57 1.96
N HIS A 51 -6.07 -6.43 2.63
CA HIS A 51 -7.21 -6.07 3.44
C HIS A 51 -8.48 -5.81 2.62
N THR A 52 -9.64 -6.16 3.20
CA THR A 52 -10.96 -5.89 2.61
C THR A 52 -11.51 -4.53 3.01
N GLY A 53 -10.98 -3.92 4.08
CA GLY A 53 -11.52 -2.72 4.71
C GLY A 53 -12.67 -3.00 5.67
N TYR A 54 -12.86 -4.25 6.12
CA TYR A 54 -13.95 -4.63 7.03
C TYR A 54 -13.88 -3.87 8.36
N ASP A 55 -12.70 -3.56 8.84
CA ASP A 55 -12.43 -2.90 10.11
C ASP A 55 -11.95 -1.43 9.97
N ALA A 56 -11.79 -0.93 8.75
CA ALA A 56 -11.43 0.46 8.51
C ALA A 56 -12.50 1.42 9.07
N PRO A 57 -12.15 2.62 9.55
CA PRO A 57 -13.14 3.60 9.99
C PRO A 57 -14.09 3.97 8.85
N PRO A 58 -15.42 3.77 8.99
CA PRO A 58 -16.35 4.03 7.89
C PRO A 58 -16.34 5.49 7.42
N GLY A 59 -16.41 5.69 6.10
CA GLY A 59 -16.46 7.02 5.48
C GLY A 59 -15.10 7.69 5.30
N THR A 60 -14.01 7.08 5.77
CA THR A 60 -12.64 7.58 5.57
C THR A 60 -12.14 7.28 4.16
N LEU A 61 -11.09 8.01 3.74
CA LEU A 61 -10.39 7.71 2.49
C LEU A 61 -9.79 6.30 2.53
N GLU A 62 -9.28 5.88 3.68
CA GLU A 62 -8.76 4.52 3.90
C GLU A 62 -9.80 3.46 3.53
N SER A 63 -11.01 3.53 4.14
CA SER A 63 -12.08 2.56 3.85
C SER A 63 -12.47 2.52 2.38
N GLN A 64 -12.52 3.69 1.73
CA GLN A 64 -12.86 3.78 0.31
C GLN A 64 -11.81 3.13 -0.58
N LEU A 65 -10.52 3.43 -0.33
CA LEU A 65 -9.42 2.93 -1.15
C LEU A 65 -9.19 1.43 -0.94
N VAL A 66 -9.22 0.94 0.29
CA VAL A 66 -9.01 -0.50 0.59
C VAL A 66 -10.13 -1.35 -0.01
N VAL A 67 -11.40 -0.94 0.17
CA VAL A 67 -12.55 -1.65 -0.42
C VAL A 67 -12.47 -1.68 -1.95
N ALA A 68 -12.06 -0.58 -2.58
CA ALA A 68 -11.92 -0.52 -4.03
C ALA A 68 -10.74 -1.35 -4.54
N ALA A 69 -9.62 -1.39 -3.80
CA ALA A 69 -8.41 -2.08 -4.21
C ALA A 69 -8.48 -3.61 -4.07
N ASN A 70 -9.13 -4.11 -3.01
CA ASN A 70 -9.16 -5.56 -2.71
C ASN A 70 -9.50 -6.45 -3.92
N PRO A 71 -10.59 -6.20 -4.69
CA PRO A 71 -10.94 -7.04 -5.83
C PRO A 71 -9.97 -6.93 -7.02
N MET A 72 -9.10 -5.91 -7.04
CA MET A 72 -8.14 -5.72 -8.14
C MET A 72 -6.93 -6.66 -8.03
N TYR A 73 -6.61 -7.11 -6.81
CA TYR A 73 -5.38 -7.86 -6.56
C TYR A 73 -5.32 -9.21 -7.26
N GLU A 74 -6.44 -9.91 -7.40
CA GLU A 74 -6.43 -11.20 -8.08
C GLU A 74 -5.94 -11.11 -9.54
N LYS A 75 -6.45 -10.12 -10.27
CA LYS A 75 -6.01 -9.87 -11.65
C LYS A 75 -4.59 -9.31 -11.69
N LEU A 76 -4.29 -8.37 -10.82
CA LEU A 76 -3.00 -7.72 -10.73
C LEU A 76 -1.86 -8.71 -10.47
N THR A 77 -2.07 -9.63 -9.53
CA THR A 77 -1.05 -10.63 -9.19
C THR A 77 -0.83 -11.65 -10.29
N GLN A 78 -1.88 -11.99 -11.05
CA GLN A 78 -1.75 -12.80 -12.27
C GLN A 78 -0.96 -12.07 -13.36
N GLU A 79 -1.23 -10.79 -13.59
CA GLU A 79 -0.51 -9.97 -14.58
C GLU A 79 0.99 -9.82 -14.25
N LEU A 80 1.34 -9.80 -12.97
CA LEU A 80 2.69 -9.56 -12.46
C LEU A 80 3.42 -10.84 -12.02
N ASP A 81 2.79 -12.00 -12.13
CA ASP A 81 3.30 -13.29 -11.66
C ASP A 81 3.73 -13.25 -10.17
N VAL A 82 2.90 -12.63 -9.32
CA VAL A 82 3.14 -12.52 -7.88
C VAL A 82 2.31 -13.56 -7.14
N PRO A 83 2.91 -14.34 -6.20
CA PRO A 83 2.18 -15.31 -5.41
C PRO A 83 1.05 -14.66 -4.61
N TYR A 84 -0.15 -15.20 -4.76
CA TYR A 84 -1.36 -14.75 -4.10
C TYR A 84 -2.16 -15.96 -3.62
N LYS A 85 -2.50 -15.99 -2.34
CA LYS A 85 -3.25 -17.11 -1.73
C LYS A 85 -4.56 -16.62 -1.15
N LYS A 86 -5.65 -17.22 -1.58
CA LYS A 86 -7.00 -17.01 -1.05
C LYS A 86 -7.18 -17.85 0.20
N VAL A 87 -6.86 -17.30 1.35
CA VAL A 87 -6.90 -18.01 2.64
C VAL A 87 -8.03 -17.49 3.54
N GLY A 88 -8.49 -16.27 3.33
CA GLY A 88 -9.34 -15.58 4.26
C GLY A 88 -8.62 -15.22 5.56
N ALA A 89 -9.34 -14.59 6.48
CA ALA A 89 -8.86 -14.33 7.83
C ALA A 89 -9.91 -14.71 8.87
N ILE A 90 -9.45 -15.15 10.03
CA ILE A 90 -10.27 -15.42 11.21
C ILE A 90 -9.95 -14.38 12.27
N LEU A 91 -10.97 -13.69 12.77
CA LEU A 91 -10.90 -12.82 13.93
C LEU A 91 -11.56 -13.56 15.11
N PRO A 92 -10.79 -14.30 15.95
CA PRO A 92 -11.36 -15.09 17.02
C PRO A 92 -11.67 -14.24 18.26
N ALA A 93 -12.71 -14.58 18.97
CA ALA A 93 -13.05 -14.06 20.30
C ALA A 93 -12.89 -15.16 21.35
N ILE A 94 -12.02 -14.92 22.33
CA ILE A 94 -11.71 -15.86 23.41
C ILE A 94 -12.35 -15.38 24.71
N THR A 95 -12.26 -14.08 25.01
CA THR A 95 -12.89 -13.47 26.20
C THR A 95 -14.33 -13.05 25.95
N ASP A 96 -15.10 -12.82 27.02
CA ASP A 96 -16.47 -12.31 26.91
C ASP A 96 -16.52 -10.92 26.28
N GLU A 97 -15.57 -10.05 26.63
CA GLU A 97 -15.45 -8.71 26.04
C GLU A 97 -15.24 -8.77 24.51
N GLN A 98 -14.33 -9.66 24.05
CA GLN A 98 -14.10 -9.84 22.62
C GLN A 98 -15.34 -10.39 21.92
N PHE A 99 -16.05 -11.33 22.57
CA PHE A 99 -17.28 -11.91 22.03
C PHE A 99 -18.37 -10.84 21.86
N GLU A 100 -18.54 -9.96 22.86
CA GLU A 100 -19.51 -8.86 22.80
C GLU A 100 -19.20 -7.81 21.73
N MET A 101 -17.93 -7.72 21.29
CA MET A 101 -17.52 -6.80 20.21
C MET A 101 -17.87 -7.29 18.81
N LEU A 102 -18.06 -8.60 18.59
CA LEU A 102 -18.22 -9.18 17.24
C LEU A 102 -19.39 -8.58 16.45
N PRO A 103 -20.58 -8.34 17.04
CA PRO A 103 -21.69 -7.72 16.31
C PRO A 103 -21.39 -6.33 15.80
N ALA A 104 -20.71 -5.49 16.60
CA ALA A 104 -20.33 -4.14 16.22
C ALA A 104 -19.28 -4.13 15.11
N LEU A 105 -18.34 -5.08 15.12
CA LEU A 105 -17.34 -5.25 14.06
C LEU A 105 -17.98 -5.71 12.75
N LYS A 106 -18.94 -6.64 12.81
CA LYS A 106 -19.70 -7.06 11.63
C LYS A 106 -20.54 -5.92 11.06
N GLU A 107 -21.18 -5.12 11.90
CA GLU A 107 -21.92 -3.92 11.47
C GLU A 107 -20.99 -2.90 10.81
N LYS A 108 -19.79 -2.71 11.36
CA LYS A 108 -18.74 -1.85 10.79
C LYS A 108 -18.33 -2.31 9.40
N ALA A 109 -18.11 -3.61 9.20
CA ALA A 109 -17.83 -4.19 7.89
C ALA A 109 -18.95 -3.88 6.88
N PHE A 110 -20.22 -4.02 7.28
CA PHE A 110 -21.37 -3.72 6.43
C PHE A 110 -21.45 -2.22 6.07
N LYS A 111 -21.13 -1.32 6.99
CA LYS A 111 -21.00 0.12 6.70
C LYS A 111 -19.93 0.41 5.64
N ASN A 112 -18.89 -0.38 5.59
CA ASN A 112 -17.82 -0.33 4.58
C ASN A 112 -18.15 -1.12 3.31
N ARG A 113 -19.39 -1.66 3.17
CA ARG A 113 -19.85 -2.49 2.04
C ARG A 113 -19.10 -3.83 1.89
N VAL A 114 -18.52 -4.32 2.98
CA VAL A 114 -17.92 -5.66 3.08
C VAL A 114 -19.00 -6.59 3.65
N TYR A 115 -19.82 -7.18 2.78
CA TYR A 115 -21.02 -7.91 3.16
C TYR A 115 -20.81 -9.41 3.38
N ASP A 116 -19.69 -9.94 2.98
CA ASP A 116 -19.31 -11.34 3.02
C ASP A 116 -18.61 -11.78 4.31
N VAL A 117 -18.61 -10.93 5.33
CA VAL A 117 -18.13 -11.28 6.67
C VAL A 117 -19.13 -12.22 7.35
N GLU A 118 -18.65 -13.40 7.73
CA GLU A 118 -19.45 -14.45 8.35
C GLU A 118 -19.19 -14.53 9.86
N TYR A 119 -20.26 -14.78 10.63
CA TYR A 119 -20.15 -15.11 12.05
C TYR A 119 -20.06 -16.63 12.19
N LEU A 120 -19.03 -17.11 12.86
CA LEU A 120 -18.79 -18.54 13.09
C LEU A 120 -18.70 -18.85 14.60
N THR A 121 -19.18 -20.03 14.98
CA THR A 121 -19.03 -20.54 16.34
C THR A 121 -17.60 -21.00 16.59
N GLY A 122 -17.20 -21.16 17.86
CA GLY A 122 -15.88 -21.69 18.21
C GLY A 122 -15.61 -23.05 17.59
N GLU A 123 -16.61 -23.95 17.55
CA GLU A 123 -16.52 -25.27 16.93
C GLU A 123 -16.23 -25.16 15.42
N GLN A 124 -16.92 -24.27 14.72
CA GLN A 124 -16.71 -24.04 13.28
C GLN A 124 -15.31 -23.47 13.01
N LEU A 125 -14.84 -22.54 13.86
CA LEU A 125 -13.49 -21.98 13.75
C LEU A 125 -12.41 -23.02 13.98
N LEU A 126 -12.56 -23.88 15.00
CA LEU A 126 -11.61 -24.97 15.29
C LEU A 126 -11.60 -26.04 14.20
N ALA A 127 -12.73 -26.24 13.50
CA ALA A 127 -12.78 -27.13 12.34
C ALA A 127 -12.01 -26.53 11.12
N MET A 128 -12.01 -25.20 10.98
CA MET A 128 -11.25 -24.51 9.92
C MET A 128 -9.77 -24.39 10.25
N GLU A 129 -9.42 -24.04 11.48
CA GLU A 129 -8.06 -23.88 11.97
C GLU A 129 -7.89 -24.58 13.32
N PRO A 130 -7.46 -25.88 13.30
CA PRO A 130 -7.33 -26.67 14.52
C PRO A 130 -6.27 -26.19 15.52
N ASN A 131 -5.37 -25.30 15.09
CA ASN A 131 -4.32 -24.72 15.95
C ASN A 131 -4.77 -23.47 16.70
N LEU A 132 -6.02 -23.02 16.54
CA LEU A 132 -6.57 -21.93 17.35
C LEU A 132 -6.63 -22.34 18.83
N ASN A 133 -6.64 -21.32 19.71
CA ASN A 133 -6.89 -21.55 21.12
C ASN A 133 -8.23 -22.31 21.29
N PRO A 134 -8.23 -23.48 21.99
CA PRO A 134 -9.45 -24.30 22.15
C PRO A 134 -10.57 -23.60 22.95
N GLU A 135 -10.25 -22.50 23.68
CA GLU A 135 -11.23 -21.69 24.40
C GLU A 135 -11.94 -20.66 23.53
N VAL A 136 -11.71 -20.68 22.19
CA VAL A 136 -12.38 -19.77 21.25
C VAL A 136 -13.90 -19.96 21.32
N LYS A 137 -14.63 -18.87 21.60
CA LYS A 137 -16.10 -18.87 21.76
C LYS A 137 -16.81 -18.72 20.42
N ALA A 138 -16.35 -17.79 19.62
CA ALA A 138 -16.85 -17.47 18.29
C ALA A 138 -15.84 -16.57 17.56
N GLY A 139 -16.19 -16.13 16.37
CA GLY A 139 -15.39 -15.16 15.64
C GLY A 139 -16.05 -14.71 14.34
N LEU A 140 -15.34 -13.83 13.64
CA LEU A 140 -15.67 -13.44 12.28
C LEU A 140 -14.70 -14.10 11.30
N TYR A 141 -15.25 -14.65 10.24
CA TYR A 141 -14.49 -15.08 9.07
C TYR A 141 -14.63 -14.03 7.96
N ILE A 142 -13.51 -13.61 7.41
CA ILE A 142 -13.41 -12.57 6.38
C ILE A 142 -12.81 -13.21 5.11
N PRO A 143 -13.63 -13.72 4.18
CA PRO A 143 -13.18 -14.58 3.07
C PRO A 143 -12.18 -13.94 2.12
N ARG A 144 -12.21 -12.62 1.97
CA ARG A 144 -11.37 -11.90 1.01
C ARG A 144 -10.13 -11.22 1.63
N GLU A 145 -9.87 -11.43 2.91
CA GLU A 145 -8.59 -11.10 3.53
C GLU A 145 -7.57 -12.18 3.13
N ASN A 146 -6.81 -11.89 2.09
CA ASN A 146 -5.92 -12.85 1.47
C ASN A 146 -4.46 -12.45 1.69
N ILE A 147 -3.52 -13.32 1.35
CA ILE A 147 -2.10 -13.05 1.51
C ILE A 147 -1.37 -13.00 0.17
N ILE A 148 -0.35 -12.16 0.14
CA ILE A 148 0.50 -11.92 -1.04
C ILE A 148 1.97 -11.99 -0.62
N ASP A 149 2.88 -12.13 -1.59
CA ASP A 149 4.30 -11.85 -1.34
C ASP A 149 4.54 -10.34 -1.45
N PRO A 150 4.75 -9.61 -0.34
CA PRO A 150 4.92 -8.17 -0.36
C PRO A 150 6.27 -7.74 -0.92
N PHE A 151 7.29 -8.60 -0.86
CA PHE A 151 8.61 -8.34 -1.44
C PHE A 151 8.51 -8.38 -2.96
N LEU A 152 7.99 -9.49 -3.48
CA LEU A 152 7.89 -9.71 -4.92
C LEU A 152 6.90 -8.73 -5.56
N LEU A 153 5.83 -8.32 -4.88
CA LEU A 153 4.90 -7.32 -5.40
C LEU A 153 5.59 -6.00 -5.77
N VAL A 154 6.45 -5.49 -4.87
CA VAL A 154 7.13 -4.21 -5.12
C VAL A 154 8.16 -4.34 -6.24
N VAL A 155 8.91 -5.45 -6.24
CA VAL A 155 9.87 -5.76 -7.32
C VAL A 155 9.15 -5.87 -8.65
N ALA A 156 8.05 -6.61 -8.73
CA ALA A 156 7.28 -6.79 -9.95
C ALA A 156 6.66 -5.47 -10.47
N TYR A 157 6.20 -4.59 -9.59
CA TYR A 157 5.79 -3.24 -9.99
C TYR A 157 6.93 -2.45 -10.62
N ALA A 158 8.11 -2.46 -9.97
CA ALA A 158 9.28 -1.71 -10.42
C ALA A 158 9.81 -2.26 -11.76
N GLU A 159 9.93 -3.58 -11.89
CA GLU A 159 10.37 -4.24 -13.12
C GLU A 159 9.40 -3.97 -14.27
N ASN A 160 8.11 -4.11 -14.03
CA ASN A 160 7.10 -3.82 -15.06
C ASN A 160 7.14 -2.35 -15.49
N ALA A 161 7.26 -1.41 -14.53
CA ALA A 161 7.42 0.00 -14.85
C ALA A 161 8.70 0.25 -15.67
N HIS A 162 9.82 -0.38 -15.28
CA HIS A 162 11.10 -0.23 -15.98
C HIS A 162 11.06 -0.78 -17.41
N GLN A 163 10.50 -1.96 -17.60
CA GLN A 163 10.31 -2.57 -18.91
C GLN A 163 9.46 -1.70 -19.85
N ASN A 164 8.55 -0.90 -19.29
CA ASN A 164 7.69 0.04 -20.01
C ASN A 164 8.24 1.48 -20.03
N GLY A 165 9.52 1.68 -19.72
CA GLY A 165 10.24 2.93 -19.95
C GLY A 165 10.44 3.84 -18.74
N ALA A 166 9.96 3.48 -17.53
CA ALA A 166 10.33 4.21 -16.32
C ALA A 166 11.81 3.99 -15.98
N ARG A 167 12.46 5.04 -15.49
CA ARG A 167 13.85 4.95 -15.02
C ARG A 167 13.87 5.00 -13.49
N PHE A 168 14.84 4.33 -12.88
CA PHE A 168 15.05 4.30 -11.44
C PHE A 168 16.45 4.78 -11.11
N LEU A 169 16.58 5.70 -10.15
CA LEU A 169 17.81 6.13 -9.54
C LEU A 169 17.75 5.79 -8.04
N LEU A 170 18.22 4.60 -7.71
CA LEU A 170 18.34 4.10 -6.35
C LEU A 170 19.60 4.66 -5.70
N GLY A 171 19.72 4.59 -4.36
CA GLY A 171 20.81 5.22 -3.61
C GLY A 171 20.82 6.77 -3.72
N THR A 172 19.70 7.37 -4.14
CA THR A 172 19.59 8.80 -4.45
C THR A 172 18.57 9.48 -3.54
N LYS A 173 19.07 10.21 -2.53
CA LYS A 173 18.23 10.95 -1.58
C LYS A 173 17.87 12.32 -2.14
N VAL A 174 16.57 12.69 -2.08
CA VAL A 174 16.12 14.07 -2.29
C VAL A 174 16.48 14.88 -1.06
N THR A 175 17.12 16.03 -1.27
CA THR A 175 17.61 16.94 -0.22
C THR A 175 16.92 18.30 -0.24
N GLY A 176 16.17 18.61 -1.30
CA GLY A 176 15.42 19.84 -1.44
C GLY A 176 14.54 19.83 -2.68
N ILE A 177 13.54 20.70 -2.69
CA ILE A 177 12.68 20.94 -3.87
C ILE A 177 12.72 22.41 -4.19
N ARG A 178 13.06 22.73 -5.44
CA ARG A 178 13.09 24.12 -5.93
C ARG A 178 11.71 24.49 -6.45
N VAL A 179 11.21 25.61 -5.91
CA VAL A 179 9.92 26.20 -6.28
C VAL A 179 10.17 27.58 -6.90
N GLU A 180 9.60 27.85 -8.06
CA GLU A 180 9.63 29.13 -8.75
C GLU A 180 8.18 29.53 -9.10
N ASP A 181 7.79 30.74 -8.77
CA ASP A 181 6.42 31.29 -9.02
C ASP A 181 5.29 30.35 -8.53
N GLY A 182 5.49 29.72 -7.35
CA GLY A 182 4.53 28.81 -6.74
C GLY A 182 4.44 27.43 -7.40
N LYS A 183 5.35 27.09 -8.32
CA LYS A 183 5.41 25.81 -9.01
C LYS A 183 6.72 25.08 -8.69
N VAL A 184 6.63 23.78 -8.47
CA VAL A 184 7.84 22.93 -8.39
C VAL A 184 8.48 22.86 -9.77
N VAL A 185 9.81 23.01 -9.84
CA VAL A 185 10.57 23.01 -11.10
C VAL A 185 11.71 22.01 -11.10
N ALA A 186 12.22 21.64 -9.92
CA ALA A 186 13.30 20.66 -9.80
C ALA A 186 13.37 20.06 -8.39
N ALA A 187 13.94 18.87 -8.26
CA ALA A 187 14.42 18.31 -7.01
C ALA A 187 15.94 18.34 -6.95
N GLN A 188 16.49 18.74 -5.81
CA GLN A 188 17.90 18.60 -5.48
C GLN A 188 18.10 17.21 -4.87
N THR A 189 19.12 16.50 -5.33
CA THR A 189 19.42 15.15 -4.85
C THR A 189 20.90 14.98 -4.56
N THR A 190 21.26 13.89 -3.88
CA THR A 190 22.66 13.50 -3.66
C THR A 190 23.40 13.21 -4.98
N ALA A 191 22.68 12.94 -6.07
CA ALA A 191 23.24 12.69 -7.41
C ALA A 191 23.14 13.92 -8.35
N GLY A 192 22.74 15.08 -7.84
CA GLY A 192 22.57 16.33 -8.58
C GLY A 192 21.12 16.76 -8.75
N GLU A 193 20.90 17.83 -9.51
CA GLU A 193 19.57 18.39 -9.74
C GLU A 193 18.83 17.63 -10.85
N ILE A 194 17.55 17.35 -10.59
CA ILE A 194 16.61 16.73 -11.54
C ILE A 194 15.48 17.72 -11.80
N LYS A 195 15.34 18.18 -13.04
CA LYS A 195 14.19 19.00 -13.48
C LYS A 195 12.98 18.11 -13.72
N ALA A 196 11.82 18.55 -13.24
CA ALA A 196 10.57 17.82 -13.42
C ALA A 196 9.39 18.79 -13.60
N THR A 197 8.43 18.42 -14.45
CA THR A 197 7.16 19.15 -14.59
C THR A 197 6.24 18.85 -13.42
N TYR A 198 6.23 17.60 -12.97
CA TYR A 198 5.46 17.14 -11.82
C TYR A 198 6.37 16.37 -10.85
N ILE A 199 6.13 16.55 -9.56
CA ILE A 199 6.80 15.77 -8.51
C ILE A 199 5.71 15.06 -7.70
N VAL A 200 5.83 13.74 -7.60
CA VAL A 200 4.97 12.88 -6.79
C VAL A 200 5.72 12.52 -5.52
N ASN A 201 5.16 12.87 -4.38
CA ASN A 201 5.67 12.48 -3.08
C ASN A 201 5.07 11.12 -2.68
N ALA A 202 5.86 10.06 -2.79
CA ALA A 202 5.54 8.69 -2.38
C ALA A 202 6.56 8.16 -1.34
N ALA A 203 7.12 9.06 -0.52
CA ALA A 203 8.22 8.79 0.40
C ALA A 203 7.82 8.04 1.69
N GLY A 204 6.59 7.49 1.76
CA GLY A 204 6.14 6.69 2.89
C GLY A 204 6.26 7.44 4.23
N LEU A 205 6.99 6.86 5.19
CA LEU A 205 7.22 7.46 6.53
C LEU A 205 7.96 8.81 6.51
N TYR A 206 8.47 9.25 5.36
CA TYR A 206 9.20 10.51 5.21
C TYR A 206 8.45 11.51 4.31
N CYS A 207 7.17 11.26 4.03
CA CYS A 207 6.42 12.11 3.11
C CYS A 207 6.15 13.51 3.67
N ASP A 208 6.09 13.68 4.98
CA ASP A 208 6.01 14.97 5.67
C ASP A 208 7.32 15.77 5.52
N GLU A 209 8.50 15.12 5.63
CA GLU A 209 9.78 15.78 5.38
C GLU A 209 9.87 16.31 3.94
N ILE A 210 9.42 15.53 2.95
CA ILE A 210 9.39 15.95 1.55
C ILE A 210 8.38 17.10 1.34
N ALA A 211 7.20 17.03 1.98
CA ALA A 211 6.21 18.09 1.91
C ALA A 211 6.70 19.40 2.54
N ALA A 212 7.47 19.32 3.64
CA ALA A 212 8.10 20.47 4.28
C ALA A 212 9.06 21.22 3.35
N MET A 213 9.71 20.54 2.39
CA MET A 213 10.61 21.17 1.42
C MET A 213 9.89 22.17 0.47
N VAL A 214 8.56 22.09 0.39
CA VAL A 214 7.73 23.04 -0.37
C VAL A 214 6.85 23.90 0.55
N GLY A 215 7.16 23.95 1.85
CA GLY A 215 6.45 24.77 2.83
C GLY A 215 5.13 24.17 3.33
N LYS A 216 4.87 22.89 3.10
CA LYS A 216 3.70 22.18 3.62
C LYS A 216 4.08 21.43 4.91
N ASN A 217 3.62 21.98 6.05
CA ASN A 217 3.95 21.48 7.41
C ASN A 217 2.66 21.18 8.22
N ASP A 218 1.58 20.84 7.55
CA ASP A 218 0.25 20.71 8.11
C ASP A 218 -0.12 19.27 8.50
N TYR A 219 0.80 18.33 8.31
CA TYR A 219 0.64 16.95 8.73
C TYR A 219 1.98 16.32 9.13
N TYR A 220 1.91 15.22 9.91
CA TYR A 220 3.03 14.37 10.32
C TYR A 220 2.67 12.91 10.08
N VAL A 221 3.69 12.09 9.83
CA VAL A 221 3.56 10.63 9.66
C VAL A 221 4.11 9.90 10.88
#